data_911a3127545dc4bffc9f429f50ab3f6a
#
_entry.id   911a3127545dc4bffc9f429f50ab3f6a
#
_cell.length_a   1.000
_cell.length_b   1.000
_cell.length_c   1.000
_cell.angle_alpha   90.00
_cell.angle_beta   90.00
_cell.angle_gamma   90.00
#
_symmetry.space_group_name_H-M   'P 1'
#
loop_
_entity.id
_entity.type
_entity.pdbx_description
1 polymer ?
#
loop_
_entity_poly.entity_id
_entity_poly.type
_entity_poly.pdbx_seq_one_letter_code
_entity_poly.pdbx_strand_id
1 'polypeptide(L)'
;VRAFTKWCPPPGPMTPEVVRAGVMRSLDRMRTSRIDLMQFHWWTFEHPGWLDAMHELAKLRDEGLIGHLGLTNFDTAHLRVLLAEGIAIASNQVCISLLDRRATEAMSALCLERGVRLLAYGTLGGGFLSERWLGRDEPAEVGDWSKMKYRRFIDAVGGWGALQGVLQAAGRIAKKHGV
;
A
#
# COMPACT_ATOMS: atom_id res chain seq x y z
N VAL A 1 -22.70 -1.73 -6.24
CA VAL A 1 -21.31 -1.22 -6.26
C VAL A 1 -20.63 -1.72 -4.99
N ARG A 2 -19.39 -2.22 -5.07
CA ARG A 2 -18.62 -2.63 -3.88
C ARG A 2 -17.93 -1.41 -3.27
N ALA A 3 -17.94 -1.32 -1.94
CA ALA A 3 -17.44 -0.19 -1.18
C ALA A 3 -16.07 -0.52 -0.56
N PHE A 4 -15.00 0.06 -1.11
CA PHE A 4 -13.65 -0.05 -0.58
C PHE A 4 -13.20 1.29 -0.02
N THR A 5 -12.67 1.29 1.20
CA THR A 5 -12.16 2.52 1.83
C THR A 5 -10.92 2.25 2.66
N LYS A 6 -10.28 3.32 3.08
CA LYS A 6 -9.09 3.28 3.93
C LYS A 6 -9.33 4.08 5.21
N TRP A 7 -8.92 3.52 6.33
CA TRP A 7 -8.88 4.22 7.61
C TRP A 7 -7.42 4.43 8.02
N CYS A 8 -7.08 5.69 8.25
CA CYS A 8 -5.74 6.13 8.57
C CYS A 8 -5.80 7.05 9.79
N PRO A 9 -5.93 6.49 11.01
CA PRO A 9 -5.94 7.30 12.23
C PRO A 9 -4.55 7.85 12.54
N PRO A 10 -4.46 8.94 13.32
CA PRO A 10 -3.19 9.31 13.95
C PRO A 10 -2.75 8.20 14.91
N PRO A 11 -1.44 7.95 15.04
CA PRO A 11 -0.93 7.00 16.03
C PRO A 11 -1.34 7.40 17.46
N GLY A 12 -1.82 6.43 18.23
CA GLY A 12 -2.31 6.62 19.59
C GLY A 12 -3.00 5.36 20.11
N PRO A 13 -3.57 5.40 21.34
CA PRO A 13 -4.36 4.30 21.87
C PRO A 13 -5.56 4.00 20.96
N MET A 14 -5.74 2.73 20.60
CA MET A 14 -6.82 2.26 19.73
C MET A 14 -7.87 1.51 20.55
N THR A 15 -8.62 2.26 21.38
CA THR A 15 -9.72 1.67 22.15
C THR A 15 -10.87 1.23 21.24
N PRO A 16 -11.76 0.32 21.71
CA PRO A 16 -12.94 -0.10 20.96
C PRO A 16 -13.77 1.08 20.43
N GLU A 17 -13.92 2.14 21.24
CA GLU A 17 -14.70 3.33 20.89
C GLU A 17 -14.04 4.12 19.77
N VAL A 18 -12.71 4.29 19.79
CA VAL A 18 -11.94 5.00 18.76
C VAL A 18 -12.05 4.27 17.42
N VAL A 19 -11.86 2.95 17.44
CA VAL A 19 -11.92 2.13 16.23
C VAL A 19 -13.33 2.11 15.65
N ARG A 20 -14.34 1.87 16.50
CA ARG A 20 -15.75 1.88 16.10
C ARG A 20 -16.15 3.23 15.51
N ALA A 21 -15.77 4.34 16.14
CA ALA A 21 -16.07 5.68 15.61
C ALA A 21 -15.44 5.91 14.23
N GLY A 22 -14.23 5.39 13.97
CA GLY A 22 -13.58 5.44 12.67
C GLY A 22 -14.34 4.68 11.58
N VAL A 23 -14.82 3.48 11.91
CA VAL A 23 -15.63 2.64 11.01
C VAL A 23 -17.00 3.28 10.75
N MET A 24 -17.70 3.71 11.80
CA MET A 24 -19.02 4.35 11.67
C MET A 24 -18.95 5.63 10.81
N ARG A 25 -17.92 6.45 11.00
CA ARG A 25 -17.68 7.63 10.14
C ARG A 25 -17.49 7.25 8.67
N SER A 26 -16.81 6.14 8.40
CA SER A 26 -16.63 5.65 7.02
C SER A 26 -17.93 5.16 6.41
N LEU A 27 -18.75 4.42 7.15
CA LEU A 27 -20.08 3.96 6.75
C LEU A 27 -21.00 5.14 6.41
N ASP A 28 -21.03 6.13 7.30
CA ASP A 28 -21.85 7.34 7.13
C ASP A 28 -21.44 8.12 5.86
N ARG A 29 -20.14 8.42 5.71
CA ARG A 29 -19.61 9.14 4.53
C ARG A 29 -19.84 8.40 3.22
N MET A 30 -19.80 7.07 3.23
CA MET A 30 -20.04 6.23 2.06
C MET A 30 -21.53 5.92 1.87
N ARG A 31 -22.39 6.30 2.82
CA ARG A 31 -23.84 6.04 2.83
C ARG A 31 -24.14 4.55 2.60
N THR A 32 -23.47 3.70 3.34
CA THR A 32 -23.64 2.24 3.28
C THR A 32 -23.73 1.66 4.66
N SER A 33 -24.41 0.53 4.81
CA SER A 33 -24.49 -0.22 6.07
C SER A 33 -23.31 -1.19 6.25
N ARG A 34 -22.50 -1.41 5.21
CA ARG A 34 -21.36 -2.33 5.25
C ARG A 34 -20.25 -1.84 4.33
N ILE A 35 -19.02 -1.93 4.79
CA ILE A 35 -17.81 -1.70 4.00
C ILE A 35 -17.33 -3.06 3.47
N ASP A 36 -17.22 -3.24 2.16
CA ASP A 36 -16.76 -4.52 1.60
C ASP A 36 -15.28 -4.78 1.90
N LEU A 37 -14.43 -3.75 1.82
CA LEU A 37 -13.01 -3.82 2.19
C LEU A 37 -12.60 -2.56 2.96
N MET A 38 -12.24 -2.72 4.22
CA MET A 38 -11.61 -1.67 5.03
C MET A 38 -10.10 -1.90 5.05
N GLN A 39 -9.33 -0.97 4.47
CA GLN A 39 -7.88 -1.00 4.51
C GLN A 39 -7.38 -0.16 5.68
N PHE A 40 -6.73 -0.79 6.64
CA PHE A 40 -6.10 -0.10 7.76
C PHE A 40 -4.71 0.40 7.35
N HIS A 41 -4.43 1.67 7.59
CA HIS A 41 -3.15 2.31 7.30
C HIS A 41 -2.56 2.87 8.59
N TRP A 42 -1.43 2.35 9.01
CA TRP A 42 -0.68 2.83 10.16
C TRP A 42 0.61 3.51 9.73
N TRP A 43 0.95 4.64 10.37
CA TRP A 43 2.06 5.47 9.92
C TRP A 43 3.40 5.08 10.53
N THR A 44 3.41 4.62 11.79
CA THR A 44 4.63 4.26 12.50
C THR A 44 4.40 3.08 13.42
N PHE A 45 5.24 2.07 13.31
CA PHE A 45 5.18 0.87 14.13
C PHE A 45 5.87 1.04 15.50
N GLU A 46 6.51 2.18 15.76
CA GLU A 46 7.00 2.55 17.09
C GLU A 46 5.86 2.66 18.10
N HIS A 47 4.65 3.02 17.63
CA HIS A 47 3.45 3.04 18.46
C HIS A 47 2.67 1.72 18.26
N PRO A 48 2.50 0.89 19.34
CA PRO A 48 1.95 -0.47 19.22
C PRO A 48 0.43 -0.55 18.97
N GLY A 49 -0.31 0.56 19.03
CA GLY A 49 -1.78 0.59 18.88
C GLY A 49 -2.33 -0.01 17.59
N TRP A 50 -1.48 -0.29 16.59
CA TRP A 50 -1.89 -0.95 15.35
C TRP A 50 -2.45 -2.37 15.59
N LEU A 51 -1.92 -3.09 16.58
CA LEU A 51 -2.38 -4.44 16.90
C LEU A 51 -3.76 -4.40 17.56
N ASP A 52 -3.95 -3.51 18.53
CA ASP A 52 -5.26 -3.29 19.18
C ASP A 52 -6.32 -2.87 18.15
N ALA A 53 -5.96 -1.93 17.26
CA ALA A 53 -6.83 -1.50 16.16
C ALA A 53 -7.27 -2.69 15.29
N MET A 54 -6.36 -3.59 14.96
CA MET A 54 -6.69 -4.73 14.08
C MET A 54 -7.56 -5.78 14.79
N HIS A 55 -7.38 -6.01 16.10
CA HIS A 55 -8.29 -6.85 16.89
C HIS A 55 -9.69 -6.25 16.94
N GLU A 56 -9.81 -4.94 17.17
CA GLU A 56 -11.13 -4.28 17.19
C GLU A 56 -11.78 -4.25 15.79
N LEU A 57 -11.02 -4.02 14.73
CA LEU A 57 -11.53 -4.12 13.35
C LEU A 57 -12.01 -5.54 13.02
N ALA A 58 -11.34 -6.58 13.55
CA ALA A 58 -11.79 -7.96 13.39
C ALA A 58 -13.14 -8.20 14.06
N LYS A 59 -13.37 -7.67 15.27
CA LYS A 59 -14.69 -7.72 15.93
C LYS A 59 -15.78 -7.04 15.10
N LEU A 60 -15.49 -5.84 14.56
CA LEU A 60 -16.43 -5.11 13.71
C LEU A 60 -16.73 -5.82 12.38
N ARG A 61 -15.78 -6.59 11.86
CA ARG A 61 -16.01 -7.51 10.73
C ARG A 61 -16.98 -8.60 11.14
N ASP A 62 -16.79 -9.21 12.31
CA ASP A 62 -17.63 -10.31 12.80
C ASP A 62 -19.04 -9.82 13.15
N GLU A 63 -19.19 -8.54 13.53
CA GLU A 63 -20.48 -7.85 13.64
C GLU A 63 -21.16 -7.56 12.28
N GLY A 64 -20.46 -7.77 11.16
CA GLY A 64 -21.00 -7.55 9.81
C GLY A 64 -20.86 -6.14 9.25
N LEU A 65 -20.24 -5.20 10.00
CA LEU A 65 -20.00 -3.81 9.53
C LEU A 65 -18.90 -3.74 8.46
N ILE A 66 -17.99 -4.72 8.46
CA ILE A 66 -16.87 -4.84 7.51
C ILE A 66 -16.93 -6.22 6.86
N GLY A 67 -16.76 -6.31 5.55
CA GLY A 67 -16.69 -7.57 4.83
C GLY A 67 -15.31 -8.21 4.94
N HIS A 68 -14.28 -7.44 4.60
CA HIS A 68 -12.90 -7.90 4.60
C HIS A 68 -11.98 -6.85 5.21
N LEU A 69 -10.92 -7.31 5.89
CA LEU A 69 -9.86 -6.46 6.39
C LEU A 69 -8.70 -6.46 5.38
N GLY A 70 -8.21 -5.28 5.07
CA GLY A 70 -7.01 -5.06 4.30
C GLY A 70 -6.04 -4.17 5.06
N LEU A 71 -4.82 -4.08 4.55
CA LEU A 71 -3.75 -3.27 5.12
C LEU A 71 -3.22 -2.29 4.07
N THR A 72 -2.52 -1.26 4.52
CA THR A 72 -1.74 -0.37 3.66
C THR A 72 -0.36 -0.17 4.28
N ASN A 73 0.69 -0.45 3.51
CA ASN A 73 2.10 -0.27 3.85
C ASN A 73 2.56 -1.07 5.10
N PHE A 74 1.91 -2.16 5.42
CA PHE A 74 2.45 -3.09 6.41
C PHE A 74 3.64 -3.82 5.83
N ASP A 75 4.72 -3.91 6.58
CA ASP A 75 5.87 -4.72 6.22
C ASP A 75 5.63 -6.21 6.51
N THR A 76 6.57 -7.05 6.11
CA THR A 76 6.44 -8.51 6.23
C THR A 76 6.38 -8.97 7.69
N ALA A 77 7.11 -8.32 8.59
CA ALA A 77 7.16 -8.70 10.01
C ALA A 77 5.82 -8.42 10.69
N HIS A 78 5.28 -7.21 10.53
CA HIS A 78 4.00 -6.82 11.14
C HIS A 78 2.82 -7.56 10.52
N LEU A 79 2.84 -7.83 9.20
CA LEU A 79 1.85 -8.71 8.58
C LEU A 79 1.90 -10.11 9.18
N ARG A 80 3.09 -10.67 9.41
CA ARG A 80 3.27 -12.00 10.02
C ARG A 80 2.67 -12.07 11.43
N VAL A 81 2.84 -11.01 12.23
CA VAL A 81 2.23 -10.92 13.56
C VAL A 81 0.71 -11.00 13.47
N LEU A 82 0.07 -10.20 12.62
CA LEU A 82 -1.40 -10.21 12.46
C LEU A 82 -1.92 -11.59 12.03
N LEU A 83 -1.22 -12.24 11.11
CA LEU A 83 -1.58 -13.58 10.65
C LEU A 83 -1.37 -14.66 11.73
N ALA A 84 -0.36 -14.49 12.59
CA ALA A 84 -0.13 -15.38 13.74
C ALA A 84 -1.20 -15.21 14.82
N GLU A 85 -1.73 -13.98 15.02
CA GLU A 85 -2.87 -13.69 15.89
C GLU A 85 -4.22 -14.21 15.31
N GLY A 86 -4.21 -14.86 14.16
CA GLY A 86 -5.41 -15.40 13.54
C GLY A 86 -6.31 -14.36 12.86
N ILE A 87 -5.83 -13.13 12.68
CA ILE A 87 -6.59 -12.08 11.99
C ILE A 87 -6.56 -12.35 10.49
N ALA A 88 -7.72 -12.64 9.90
CA ALA A 88 -7.84 -12.86 8.46
C ALA A 88 -7.65 -11.55 7.68
N ILE A 89 -6.57 -11.46 6.92
CA ILE A 89 -6.21 -10.32 6.08
C ILE A 89 -6.45 -10.66 4.61
N ALA A 90 -7.31 -9.89 3.94
CA ALA A 90 -7.63 -10.11 2.53
C ALA A 90 -6.59 -9.50 1.59
N SER A 91 -6.00 -8.35 1.97
CA SER A 91 -5.06 -7.62 1.11
C SER A 91 -4.06 -6.78 1.89
N ASN A 92 -2.91 -6.51 1.29
CA ASN A 92 -1.98 -5.47 1.73
C ASN A 92 -1.64 -4.56 0.54
N GLN A 93 -1.95 -3.27 0.65
CA GLN A 93 -1.65 -2.28 -0.38
C GLN A 93 -0.24 -1.72 -0.15
N VAL A 94 0.66 -1.98 -1.08
CA VAL A 94 2.09 -1.64 -0.96
C VAL A 94 2.64 -1.00 -2.23
N CYS A 95 3.71 -0.22 -2.09
CA CYS A 95 4.42 0.29 -3.25
C CYS A 95 5.17 -0.85 -3.93
N ILE A 96 4.93 -1.01 -5.23
CA ILE A 96 5.66 -1.96 -6.08
C ILE A 96 5.88 -1.30 -7.45
N SER A 97 7.14 -1.23 -7.87
CA SER A 97 7.50 -0.77 -9.21
C SER A 97 8.86 -1.33 -9.59
N LEU A 98 9.36 -0.99 -10.78
CA LEU A 98 10.73 -1.30 -11.17
C LEU A 98 11.77 -0.58 -10.29
N LEU A 99 11.38 0.51 -9.59
CA LEU A 99 12.22 1.28 -8.67
C LEU A 99 12.06 0.87 -7.21
N ASP A 100 10.96 0.21 -6.85
CA ASP A 100 10.69 -0.26 -5.48
C ASP A 100 10.24 -1.71 -5.50
N ARG A 101 11.16 -2.61 -5.21
CA ARG A 101 10.95 -4.06 -5.22
C ARG A 101 10.90 -4.69 -3.83
N ARG A 102 10.82 -3.89 -2.77
CA ARG A 102 10.85 -4.40 -1.38
C ARG A 102 9.77 -5.44 -1.09
N ALA A 103 8.61 -5.36 -1.76
CA ALA A 103 7.51 -6.29 -1.57
C ALA A 103 7.54 -7.53 -2.50
N THR A 104 8.53 -7.66 -3.39
CA THR A 104 8.56 -8.72 -4.42
C THR A 104 9.19 -10.04 -3.96
N GLU A 105 9.75 -10.11 -2.76
CA GLU A 105 10.41 -11.29 -2.20
C GLU A 105 9.65 -11.83 -0.99
N ALA A 106 10.16 -11.61 0.23
CA ALA A 106 9.58 -12.16 1.45
C ALA A 106 8.10 -11.80 1.67
N MET A 107 7.70 -10.57 1.34
CA MET A 107 6.30 -10.16 1.42
C MET A 107 5.44 -10.95 0.43
N SER A 108 5.88 -11.03 -0.82
CA SER A 108 5.15 -11.76 -1.87
C SER A 108 5.01 -13.25 -1.53
N ALA A 109 6.08 -13.87 -1.04
CA ALA A 109 6.06 -15.26 -0.60
C ALA A 109 5.07 -15.51 0.54
N LEU A 110 5.12 -14.67 1.60
CA LEU A 110 4.19 -14.75 2.71
C LEU A 110 2.73 -14.53 2.26
N CYS A 111 2.49 -13.55 1.40
CA CYS A 111 1.16 -13.25 0.89
C CYS A 111 0.60 -14.42 0.05
N LEU A 112 1.44 -15.04 -0.78
CA LEU A 112 1.04 -16.21 -1.57
C LEU A 112 0.70 -17.42 -0.67
N GLU A 113 1.54 -17.71 0.32
CA GLU A 113 1.33 -18.79 1.30
C GLU A 113 0.02 -18.61 2.07
N ARG A 114 -0.29 -17.38 2.47
CA ARG A 114 -1.41 -17.07 3.37
C ARG A 114 -2.67 -16.56 2.66
N GLY A 115 -2.68 -16.53 1.33
CA GLY A 115 -3.84 -16.07 0.55
C GLY A 115 -4.11 -14.57 0.63
N VAL A 116 -3.15 -13.77 1.07
CA VAL A 116 -3.24 -12.29 1.11
C VAL A 116 -2.99 -11.72 -0.28
N ARG A 117 -3.83 -10.82 -0.75
CA ARG A 117 -3.65 -10.15 -2.05
C ARG A 117 -2.77 -8.91 -1.91
N LEU A 118 -1.74 -8.79 -2.75
CA LEU A 118 -0.99 -7.55 -2.86
C LEU A 118 -1.72 -6.59 -3.81
N LEU A 119 -1.98 -5.37 -3.32
CA LEU A 119 -2.55 -4.28 -4.11
C LEU A 119 -1.43 -3.28 -4.40
N ALA A 120 -0.82 -3.39 -5.58
CA ALA A 120 0.30 -2.56 -5.97
C ALA A 120 -0.12 -1.12 -6.26
N TYR A 121 0.55 -0.15 -5.64
CA TYR A 121 0.46 1.25 -6.03
C TYR A 121 1.83 1.79 -6.44
N GLY A 122 1.83 2.93 -7.13
CA GLY A 122 3.06 3.57 -7.57
C GLY A 122 3.81 2.81 -8.66
N THR A 123 3.14 1.94 -9.38
CA THR A 123 3.71 1.04 -10.41
C THR A 123 4.45 1.78 -11.53
N LEU A 124 4.02 3.00 -11.84
CA LEU A 124 4.70 3.89 -12.79
C LEU A 124 5.63 4.92 -12.14
N GLY A 125 5.94 4.78 -10.84
CA GLY A 125 6.85 5.69 -10.14
C GLY A 125 6.41 7.16 -10.21
N GLY A 126 5.11 7.45 -10.05
CA GLY A 126 4.57 8.82 -10.20
C GLY A 126 4.69 9.38 -11.62
N GLY A 127 4.81 8.52 -12.63
CA GLY A 127 4.98 8.87 -14.03
C GLY A 127 6.45 9.00 -14.47
N PHE A 128 7.41 8.70 -13.59
CA PHE A 128 8.83 8.65 -14.00
C PHE A 128 9.16 7.42 -14.83
N LEU A 129 8.45 6.30 -14.64
CA LEU A 129 8.58 5.10 -15.48
C LEU A 129 7.71 5.24 -16.73
N SER A 130 8.08 6.18 -17.61
CA SER A 130 7.42 6.42 -18.89
C SER A 130 8.39 6.93 -19.93
N GLU A 131 8.10 6.71 -21.21
CA GLU A 131 8.92 7.12 -22.37
C GLU A 131 9.26 8.62 -22.37
N ARG A 132 8.39 9.46 -21.82
CA ARG A 132 8.62 10.92 -21.78
C ARG A 132 9.92 11.32 -21.09
N TRP A 133 10.48 10.45 -20.25
CA TRP A 133 11.71 10.68 -19.51
C TRP A 133 12.93 10.01 -20.13
N LEU A 134 12.74 9.13 -21.10
CA LEU A 134 13.84 8.44 -21.76
C LEU A 134 14.72 9.43 -22.52
N GLY A 135 16.02 9.43 -22.22
CA GLY A 135 17.01 10.33 -22.80
C GLY A 135 16.88 11.80 -22.37
N ARG A 136 16.06 12.10 -21.35
CA ARG A 136 15.94 13.46 -20.80
C ARG A 136 16.90 13.67 -19.64
N ASP A 137 17.34 14.91 -19.52
CA ASP A 137 18.07 15.36 -18.34
C ASP A 137 17.18 15.34 -17.11
N GLU A 138 17.82 15.24 -15.96
CA GLU A 138 17.17 15.31 -14.68
C GLU A 138 16.51 16.67 -14.47
N PRO A 139 15.19 16.74 -14.16
CA PRO A 139 14.53 18.00 -13.93
C PRO A 139 15.05 18.67 -12.65
N ALA A 140 15.37 19.95 -12.73
CA ALA A 140 15.84 20.74 -11.59
C ALA A 140 14.80 20.79 -10.46
N GLU A 141 13.52 20.85 -10.82
CA GLU A 141 12.41 20.87 -9.88
C GLU A 141 11.35 19.83 -10.24
N VAL A 142 10.74 19.24 -9.22
CA VAL A 142 9.64 18.28 -9.34
C VAL A 142 8.42 18.88 -8.67
N GLY A 143 7.59 19.54 -9.45
CA GLY A 143 6.55 20.46 -9.00
C GLY A 143 5.33 19.86 -8.29
N ASP A 144 5.28 18.56 -7.99
CA ASP A 144 4.18 17.97 -7.23
C ASP A 144 4.64 16.98 -6.15
N TRP A 145 3.87 16.93 -5.06
CA TRP A 145 4.15 16.08 -3.90
C TRP A 145 4.32 14.59 -4.27
N SER A 146 3.52 14.09 -5.21
CA SER A 146 3.61 12.70 -5.66
C SER A 146 4.95 12.40 -6.31
N LYS A 147 5.40 13.27 -7.21
CA LYS A 147 6.71 13.14 -7.88
C LYS A 147 7.86 13.26 -6.88
N MET A 148 7.80 14.21 -5.92
CA MET A 148 8.80 14.34 -4.86
C MET A 148 8.96 13.04 -4.07
N LYS A 149 7.85 12.35 -3.76
CA LYS A 149 7.88 11.03 -3.11
C LYS A 149 8.64 10.01 -3.97
N TYR A 150 8.31 9.91 -5.25
CA TYR A 150 8.92 8.91 -6.13
C TYR A 150 10.36 9.26 -6.53
N ARG A 151 10.73 10.54 -6.47
CA ARG A 151 12.12 10.95 -6.64
C ARG A 151 13.05 10.28 -5.64
N ARG A 152 12.63 10.11 -4.38
CA ARG A 152 13.41 9.42 -3.35
C ARG A 152 13.70 7.96 -3.70
N PHE A 153 12.81 7.29 -4.43
CA PHE A 153 13.07 5.93 -4.92
C PHE A 153 14.09 5.91 -6.05
N ILE A 154 14.08 6.94 -6.92
CA ILE A 154 15.11 7.09 -7.96
C ILE A 154 16.47 7.28 -7.31
N ASP A 155 16.57 8.16 -6.32
CA ASP A 155 17.81 8.41 -5.58
C ASP A 155 18.31 7.15 -4.87
N ALA A 156 17.41 6.39 -4.24
CA ALA A 156 17.72 5.15 -3.53
C ALA A 156 18.26 4.02 -4.43
N VAL A 157 17.91 3.99 -5.72
CA VAL A 157 18.39 2.96 -6.67
C VAL A 157 19.61 3.42 -7.47
N GLY A 158 20.17 4.60 -7.19
CA GLY A 158 21.38 5.10 -7.83
C GLY A 158 21.19 6.34 -8.70
N GLY A 159 20.10 7.08 -8.47
CA GLY A 159 19.83 8.38 -9.09
C GLY A 159 19.30 8.31 -10.52
N TRP A 160 19.34 9.46 -11.19
CA TRP A 160 18.75 9.62 -12.52
C TRP A 160 19.35 8.70 -13.59
N GLY A 161 20.67 8.45 -13.52
CA GLY A 161 21.33 7.51 -14.43
C GLY A 161 20.78 6.10 -14.34
N ALA A 162 20.49 5.62 -13.12
CA ALA A 162 19.88 4.31 -12.92
C ALA A 162 18.44 4.26 -13.47
N LEU A 163 17.64 5.31 -13.30
CA LEU A 163 16.33 5.45 -13.94
C LEU A 163 16.45 5.36 -15.46
N GLN A 164 17.41 6.06 -16.08
CA GLN A 164 17.62 6.00 -17.53
C GLN A 164 17.95 4.56 -17.99
N GLY A 165 18.77 3.83 -17.24
CA GLY A 165 19.07 2.42 -17.50
C GLY A 165 17.81 1.54 -17.49
N VAL A 166 16.92 1.73 -16.49
CA VAL A 166 15.64 1.02 -16.39
C VAL A 166 14.74 1.35 -17.58
N LEU A 167 14.60 2.63 -17.96
CA LEU A 167 13.79 3.05 -19.10
C LEU A 167 14.30 2.48 -20.43
N GLN A 168 15.63 2.48 -20.64
CA GLN A 168 16.24 1.88 -21.81
C GLN A 168 15.97 0.37 -21.89
N ALA A 169 16.08 -0.35 -20.75
CA ALA A 169 15.79 -1.77 -20.68
C ALA A 169 14.32 -2.06 -21.02
N ALA A 170 13.40 -1.28 -20.42
CA ALA A 170 11.96 -1.38 -20.71
C ALA A 170 11.65 -1.14 -22.19
N GLY A 171 12.23 -0.09 -22.79
CA GLY A 171 12.07 0.22 -24.21
C GLY A 171 12.58 -0.89 -25.12
N ARG A 172 13.74 -1.53 -24.81
CA ARG A 172 14.21 -2.70 -25.57
C ARG A 172 13.24 -3.88 -25.49
N ILE A 173 12.67 -4.13 -24.30
CA ILE A 173 11.68 -5.21 -24.11
C ILE A 173 10.40 -4.89 -24.89
N ALA A 174 9.88 -3.67 -24.77
CA ALA A 174 8.70 -3.21 -25.50
C ALA A 174 8.87 -3.42 -27.01
N LYS A 175 9.99 -2.94 -27.58
CA LYS A 175 10.32 -3.14 -28.98
C LYS A 175 10.37 -4.61 -29.40
N LYS A 176 10.96 -5.48 -28.54
CA LYS A 176 11.03 -6.92 -28.81
C LYS A 176 9.65 -7.57 -28.91
N HIS A 177 8.68 -7.08 -28.11
CA HIS A 177 7.33 -7.63 -28.02
C HIS A 177 6.29 -6.86 -28.83
N GLY A 178 6.67 -5.81 -29.54
CA GLY A 178 5.78 -5.01 -30.39
C GLY A 178 4.74 -4.17 -29.62
N VAL A 179 5.08 -3.73 -28.41
CA VAL A 179 4.23 -2.91 -27.53
C VAL A 179 4.93 -1.61 -27.15
#